data_1bd497bf9cbded5538613d125018dcd3
#
_entry.id   1bd497bf9cbded5538613d125018dcd3
#
_cell.length_a   1.000
_cell.length_b   1.000
_cell.length_c   1.000
_cell.angle_alpha   90.00
_cell.angle_beta   90.00
_cell.angle_gamma   90.00
#
_symmetry.space_group_name_H-M   'P 1'
#
loop_
_entity.id
_entity.type
_entity.pdbx_description
1 polymer ?
#
loop_
_entity_poly.entity_id
_entity_poly.type
_entity_poly.pdbx_seq_one_letter_code
_entity_poly.pdbx_strand_id
1 'polypeptide(L)'
;GLGINVNIDHFPEDLSDKATSLQIEGGRKIKRAPLAAKVLECFEKYYDMFLKTEDLSMLQDEYNKLLVHTDQKIKVVRGSKEEIFLSRGINHRGELLVEDEDGKVSEVSSGEVSVRGILGYV
;
A
#
# COMPACT_ATOMS: atom_id res chain seq x y z
N GLY A 1 -10.32 -7.87 3.55
CA GLY A 1 -9.86 -8.11 4.93
C GLY A 1 -8.63 -7.29 5.29
N LEU A 2 -8.43 -7.05 6.58
CA LEU A 2 -7.26 -6.36 7.11
C LEU A 2 -6.53 -7.30 8.07
N GLY A 3 -5.25 -7.61 7.77
CA GLY A 3 -4.39 -8.44 8.62
C GLY A 3 -3.27 -7.60 9.24
N ILE A 4 -3.18 -7.59 10.58
CA ILE A 4 -2.12 -6.88 11.30
C ILE A 4 -1.45 -7.85 12.27
N ASN A 5 -0.13 -7.98 12.18
CA ASN A 5 0.67 -8.67 13.18
C ASN A 5 0.77 -7.77 14.42
N VAL A 6 0.07 -8.11 15.50
CA VAL A 6 -0.03 -7.24 16.68
C VAL A 6 1.00 -7.60 17.75
N ASN A 7 0.95 -8.84 18.26
CA ASN A 7 1.73 -9.28 19.42
C ASN A 7 2.60 -10.51 19.09
N ILE A 8 3.17 -10.55 17.90
CA ILE A 8 4.20 -11.51 17.53
C ILE A 8 5.53 -10.93 17.98
N ASP A 9 6.30 -11.65 18.77
CA ASP A 9 7.58 -11.20 19.32
C ASP A 9 8.79 -11.66 18.51
N HIS A 10 8.62 -12.70 17.68
CA HIS A 10 9.61 -13.16 16.72
C HIS A 10 8.94 -13.85 15.53
N PHE A 11 9.59 -13.80 14.38
CA PHE A 11 9.17 -14.50 13.16
C PHE A 11 10.15 -15.64 12.84
N PRO A 12 9.70 -16.68 12.12
CA PRO A 12 10.59 -17.70 11.57
C PRO A 12 11.72 -17.06 10.73
N GLU A 13 12.84 -17.74 10.62
CA GLU A 13 14.06 -17.23 9.99
C GLU A 13 13.84 -16.76 8.54
N ASP A 14 12.99 -17.45 7.78
CA ASP A 14 12.60 -17.12 6.40
C ASP A 14 11.73 -15.86 6.27
N LEU A 15 11.15 -15.38 7.37
CA LEU A 15 10.31 -14.18 7.43
C LEU A 15 10.90 -13.05 8.27
N SER A 16 11.98 -13.30 9.01
CA SER A 16 12.54 -12.34 9.97
C SER A 16 12.95 -11.00 9.35
N ASP A 17 13.38 -11.02 8.08
CA ASP A 17 13.81 -9.83 7.33
C ASP A 17 12.66 -9.15 6.56
N LYS A 18 11.46 -9.75 6.57
CA LYS A 18 10.33 -9.33 5.72
C LYS A 18 9.05 -9.03 6.49
N ALA A 19 8.98 -9.45 7.74
CA ALA A 19 7.79 -9.32 8.56
C ALA A 19 8.12 -8.66 9.90
N THR A 20 7.21 -7.81 10.35
CA THR A 20 7.28 -7.20 11.68
C THR A 20 5.92 -7.22 12.35
N SER A 21 5.87 -6.80 13.62
CA SER A 21 4.65 -6.64 14.39
C SER A 21 4.66 -5.33 15.17
N LEU A 22 3.47 -4.89 15.59
CA LEU A 22 3.36 -3.72 16.45
C LEU A 22 4.07 -3.89 17.79
N GLN A 23 4.21 -5.12 18.30
CA GLN A 23 4.97 -5.40 19.52
C GLN A 23 6.48 -5.22 19.29
N ILE A 24 7.02 -5.68 18.17
CA ILE A 24 8.44 -5.54 17.84
C ILE A 24 8.77 -4.05 17.68
N GLU A 25 8.00 -3.34 16.84
CA GLU A 25 8.25 -1.92 16.56
C GLU A 25 8.02 -1.00 17.77
N GLY A 26 6.98 -1.30 18.58
CA GLY A 26 6.59 -0.50 19.73
C GLY A 26 7.24 -0.91 21.05
N GLY A 27 8.01 -2.01 21.11
CA GLY A 27 8.68 -2.53 22.29
C GLY A 27 7.72 -2.99 23.42
N ARG A 28 6.43 -3.14 23.16
CA ARG A 28 5.41 -3.51 24.15
C ARG A 28 4.22 -4.22 23.55
N LYS A 29 3.55 -5.04 24.38
CA LYS A 29 2.27 -5.66 23.99
C LYS A 29 1.17 -4.64 23.78
N ILE A 30 0.40 -4.80 22.74
CA ILE A 30 -0.72 -3.94 22.35
C ILE A 30 -2.04 -4.64 22.67
N LYS A 31 -2.99 -3.91 23.26
CA LYS A 31 -4.36 -4.40 23.45
C LYS A 31 -5.08 -4.43 22.09
N ARG A 32 -5.52 -5.61 21.65
CA ARG A 32 -6.11 -5.79 20.32
C ARG A 32 -7.47 -5.08 20.16
N ALA A 33 -8.33 -5.10 21.19
CA ALA A 33 -9.66 -4.52 21.08
C ALA A 33 -9.65 -2.99 20.86
N PRO A 34 -8.89 -2.17 21.61
CA PRO A 34 -8.74 -0.75 21.29
C PRO A 34 -8.12 -0.48 19.92
N LEU A 35 -7.17 -1.32 19.46
CA LEU A 35 -6.59 -1.21 18.12
C LEU A 35 -7.66 -1.44 17.05
N ALA A 36 -8.45 -2.52 17.16
CA ALA A 36 -9.53 -2.80 16.23
C ALA A 36 -10.58 -1.68 16.21
N ALA A 37 -10.96 -1.16 17.36
CA ALA A 37 -11.89 -0.03 17.45
C ALA A 37 -11.31 1.22 16.72
N LYS A 38 -10.03 1.51 16.91
CA LYS A 38 -9.38 2.65 16.22
C LYS A 38 -9.29 2.47 14.71
N VAL A 39 -9.02 1.26 14.24
CA VAL A 39 -9.04 0.95 12.80
C VAL A 39 -10.43 1.19 12.21
N LEU A 40 -11.51 0.73 12.89
CA LEU A 40 -12.88 0.94 12.43
C LEU A 40 -13.27 2.42 12.43
N GLU A 41 -12.91 3.16 13.48
CA GLU A 41 -13.12 4.62 13.55
C GLU A 41 -12.43 5.37 12.38
N CYS A 42 -11.18 5.01 12.09
CA CYS A 42 -10.47 5.60 10.95
C CYS A 42 -11.12 5.21 9.62
N PHE A 43 -11.55 3.94 9.48
CA PHE A 43 -12.22 3.48 8.27
C PHE A 43 -13.53 4.25 8.04
N GLU A 44 -14.37 4.42 9.08
CA GLU A 44 -15.62 5.18 9.01
C GLU A 44 -15.38 6.61 8.51
N LYS A 45 -14.38 7.30 9.08
CA LYS A 45 -13.99 8.65 8.66
C LYS A 45 -13.66 8.71 7.16
N TYR A 46 -12.83 7.79 6.67
CA TYR A 46 -12.43 7.78 5.26
C TYR A 46 -13.55 7.31 4.33
N TYR A 47 -14.41 6.41 4.82
CA TYR A 47 -15.59 5.97 4.09
C TYR A 47 -16.60 7.11 3.91
N ASP A 48 -16.82 7.92 4.93
CA ASP A 48 -17.66 9.13 4.83
C ASP A 48 -17.11 10.16 3.83
N MET A 49 -15.78 10.25 3.69
CA MET A 49 -15.15 11.08 2.66
C MET A 49 -15.39 10.51 1.26
N PHE A 50 -15.22 9.19 1.11
CA PHE A 50 -15.50 8.50 -0.15
C PHE A 50 -16.96 8.66 -0.60
N LEU A 51 -17.92 8.53 0.31
CA LEU A 51 -19.35 8.68 0.00
C LEU A 51 -19.75 10.07 -0.52
N LYS A 52 -18.93 11.10 -0.31
CA LYS A 52 -19.22 12.45 -0.81
C LYS A 52 -18.91 12.61 -2.30
N THR A 53 -17.95 11.88 -2.79
CA THR A 53 -17.47 11.98 -4.18
C THR A 53 -17.68 10.70 -4.97
N GLU A 54 -17.94 9.57 -4.28
CA GLU A 54 -18.01 8.21 -4.81
C GLU A 54 -16.71 7.79 -5.55
N ASP A 55 -15.60 8.48 -5.24
CA ASP A 55 -14.26 8.19 -5.72
C ASP A 55 -13.19 8.51 -4.65
N LEU A 56 -11.92 8.39 -4.98
CA LEU A 56 -10.81 8.64 -4.07
C LEU A 56 -10.26 10.08 -4.12
N SER A 57 -10.92 11.01 -4.81
CA SER A 57 -10.40 12.38 -4.99
C SER A 57 -10.09 13.09 -3.67
N MET A 58 -10.91 12.88 -2.63
CA MET A 58 -10.68 13.45 -1.30
C MET A 58 -9.60 12.74 -0.48
N LEU A 59 -9.15 11.56 -0.90
CA LEU A 59 -8.21 10.71 -0.19
C LEU A 59 -6.86 10.57 -0.92
N GLN A 60 -6.85 10.87 -2.22
CA GLN A 60 -5.73 10.64 -3.12
C GLN A 60 -4.41 11.25 -2.62
N ASP A 61 -4.44 12.50 -2.21
CA ASP A 61 -3.25 13.22 -1.76
C ASP A 61 -2.66 12.62 -0.47
N GLU A 62 -3.53 12.27 0.50
CA GLU A 62 -3.10 11.63 1.74
C GLU A 62 -2.56 10.23 1.48
N TYR A 63 -3.23 9.47 0.62
CA TYR A 63 -2.79 8.14 0.21
C TYR A 63 -1.42 8.18 -0.48
N ASN A 64 -1.25 9.06 -1.47
CA ASN A 64 0.00 9.17 -2.22
C ASN A 64 1.20 9.59 -1.36
N LYS A 65 0.99 10.37 -0.29
CA LYS A 65 2.04 10.70 0.68
C LYS A 65 2.51 9.50 1.50
N LEU A 66 1.63 8.52 1.71
CA LEU A 66 1.92 7.29 2.47
C LEU A 66 2.41 6.14 1.58
N LEU A 67 2.27 6.27 0.27
CA LEU A 67 2.60 5.23 -0.68
C LEU A 67 4.13 5.12 -0.85
N VAL A 68 4.72 4.04 -0.35
CA VAL A 68 6.18 3.85 -0.25
C VAL A 68 6.92 3.88 -1.58
N HIS A 69 6.24 3.61 -2.69
CA HIS A 69 6.86 3.57 -4.02
C HIS A 69 6.56 4.82 -4.87
N THR A 70 5.93 5.86 -4.31
CA THR A 70 5.75 7.13 -5.05
C THR A 70 7.10 7.71 -5.44
N ASP A 71 7.25 8.11 -6.71
CA ASP A 71 8.49 8.59 -7.32
C ASP A 71 9.67 7.59 -7.25
N GLN A 72 9.35 6.30 -7.11
CA GLN A 72 10.33 5.21 -7.16
C GLN A 72 10.14 4.37 -8.41
N LYS A 73 11.23 3.77 -8.88
CA LYS A 73 11.17 2.77 -9.95
C LYS A 73 10.51 1.50 -9.43
N ILE A 74 9.52 1.03 -10.15
CA ILE A 74 8.76 -0.19 -9.85
C ILE A 74 8.77 -1.12 -11.05
N LYS A 75 8.59 -2.40 -10.76
CA LYS A 75 8.38 -3.44 -11.76
C LYS A 75 6.89 -3.75 -11.85
N VAL A 76 6.32 -3.60 -13.03
CA VAL A 76 4.95 -4.02 -13.33
C VAL A 76 5.00 -5.35 -14.07
N VAL A 77 4.36 -6.37 -13.50
CA VAL A 77 4.34 -7.73 -14.04
C VAL A 77 2.95 -8.02 -14.59
N ARG A 78 2.88 -8.33 -15.88
CA ARG A 78 1.64 -8.71 -16.60
C ARG A 78 1.84 -10.08 -17.23
N GLY A 79 1.32 -11.13 -16.58
CA GLY A 79 1.60 -12.51 -16.99
C GLY A 79 3.10 -12.80 -16.93
N SER A 80 3.72 -13.11 -18.06
CA SER A 80 5.18 -13.34 -18.17
C SER A 80 5.99 -12.09 -18.52
N LYS A 81 5.33 -10.95 -18.77
CA LYS A 81 6.00 -9.70 -19.15
C LYS A 81 6.29 -8.86 -17.93
N GLU A 82 7.55 -8.43 -17.80
CA GLU A 82 7.99 -7.50 -16.76
C GLU A 82 8.47 -6.21 -17.40
N GLU A 83 7.98 -5.08 -16.91
CA GLU A 83 8.36 -3.74 -17.38
C GLU A 83 8.69 -2.84 -16.18
N ILE A 84 9.66 -1.96 -16.34
CA ILE A 84 10.07 -1.00 -15.30
C ILE A 84 9.46 0.36 -15.63
N PHE A 85 8.85 0.96 -14.63
CA PHE A 85 8.24 2.28 -14.70
C PHE A 85 8.62 3.12 -13.47
N LEU A 86 8.45 4.42 -13.57
CA LEU A 86 8.45 5.31 -12.42
C LEU A 86 7.01 5.42 -11.88
N SER A 87 6.79 5.09 -10.61
CA SER A 87 5.48 5.24 -9.98
C SER A 87 5.17 6.71 -9.72
N ARG A 88 3.96 7.14 -10.08
CA ARG A 88 3.46 8.51 -9.86
C ARG A 88 2.28 8.56 -8.88
N GLY A 89 2.13 7.51 -8.06
CA GLY A 89 1.01 7.42 -7.13
C GLY A 89 -0.25 6.86 -7.77
N ILE A 90 -1.40 7.15 -7.20
CA ILE A 90 -2.70 6.72 -7.73
C ILE A 90 -3.53 7.92 -8.21
N ASN A 91 -4.46 7.66 -9.13
CA ASN A 91 -5.47 8.63 -9.54
C ASN A 91 -6.72 8.56 -8.63
N HIS A 92 -7.73 9.40 -8.91
CA HIS A 92 -8.98 9.45 -8.15
C HIS A 92 -9.81 8.14 -8.22
N ARG A 93 -9.55 7.26 -9.19
CA ARG A 93 -10.18 5.94 -9.28
C ARG A 93 -9.39 4.84 -8.55
N GLY A 94 -8.23 5.17 -7.97
CA GLY A 94 -7.34 4.23 -7.32
C GLY A 94 -6.46 3.43 -8.28
N GLU A 95 -6.40 3.82 -9.55
CA GLU A 95 -5.50 3.21 -10.52
C GLU A 95 -4.09 3.77 -10.34
N LEU A 96 -3.09 2.89 -10.39
CA LEU A 96 -1.70 3.29 -10.28
C LEU A 96 -1.26 4.04 -11.54
N LEU A 97 -0.70 5.22 -11.35
CA LEU A 97 -0.08 6.01 -12.41
C LEU A 97 1.39 5.59 -12.55
N VAL A 98 1.77 5.21 -13.75
CA VAL A 98 3.15 4.81 -14.07
C VAL A 98 3.66 5.62 -15.26
N GLU A 99 4.92 6.03 -15.17
CA GLU A 99 5.60 6.80 -16.22
C GLU A 99 6.72 5.95 -16.82
N ASP A 100 6.75 5.87 -18.14
CA ASP A 100 7.78 5.17 -18.90
C ASP A 100 9.06 6.03 -19.09
N GLU A 101 10.05 5.48 -19.80
CA GLU A 101 11.34 6.15 -20.06
C GLU A 101 11.19 7.38 -20.97
N ASP A 102 10.13 7.46 -21.76
CA ASP A 102 9.82 8.59 -22.64
C ASP A 102 9.02 9.70 -21.92
N GLY A 103 8.72 9.51 -20.61
CA GLY A 103 7.94 10.45 -19.80
C GLY A 103 6.44 10.35 -20.03
N LYS A 104 5.96 9.31 -20.71
CA LYS A 104 4.53 9.08 -20.93
C LYS A 104 3.90 8.42 -19.71
N VAL A 105 2.88 9.05 -19.16
CA VAL A 105 2.11 8.51 -18.04
C VAL A 105 0.97 7.63 -18.56
N SER A 106 0.80 6.47 -17.93
CA SER A 106 -0.29 5.53 -18.18
C SER A 106 -0.89 5.01 -16.87
N GLU A 107 -2.12 4.50 -16.94
CA GLU A 107 -2.87 3.97 -15.81
C GLU A 107 -2.74 2.44 -15.78
N VAL A 108 -2.50 1.91 -14.58
CA VAL A 108 -2.46 0.48 -14.31
C VAL A 108 -3.59 0.15 -13.36
N SER A 109 -4.66 -0.44 -13.89
CA SER A 109 -5.78 -0.92 -13.09
C SER A 109 -5.50 -2.31 -12.51
N SER A 110 -6.19 -2.64 -11.42
CA SER A 110 -6.11 -3.95 -10.78
C SER A 110 -6.61 -5.07 -11.70
N GLY A 111 -6.11 -6.28 -11.51
CA GLY A 111 -6.46 -7.49 -12.27
C GLY A 111 -5.28 -8.43 -12.31
N GLU A 112 -4.77 -8.74 -13.48
CA GLU A 112 -3.64 -9.65 -13.69
C GLU A 112 -2.26 -8.95 -13.58
N VAL A 113 -2.16 -7.91 -12.73
CA VAL A 113 -0.95 -7.09 -12.60
C VAL A 113 -0.41 -7.18 -11.18
N SER A 114 0.87 -7.46 -11.05
CA SER A 114 1.62 -7.37 -9.80
C SER A 114 2.62 -6.21 -9.88
N VAL A 115 2.62 -5.35 -8.87
CA VAL A 115 3.59 -4.26 -8.74
C VAL A 115 4.60 -4.64 -7.67
N ARG A 116 5.89 -4.48 -7.97
CA ARG A 116 6.98 -4.83 -7.04
C ARG A 116 8.03 -3.75 -7.06
N GLY A 117 8.61 -3.45 -5.89
CA GLY A 117 9.82 -2.65 -5.80
C GLY A 117 10.99 -3.34 -6.52
N ILE A 118 11.95 -2.57 -7.05
CA ILE A 118 13.10 -3.12 -7.79
C ILE A 118 14.00 -3.95 -6.88
N LEU A 119 14.05 -3.63 -5.58
CA LEU A 119 14.87 -4.32 -4.58
C LEU A 119 14.13 -5.46 -3.86
N GLY A 120 12.97 -5.89 -4.36
CA GLY A 120 12.12 -6.88 -3.73
C GLY A 120 10.96 -6.24 -2.95
N TYR A 121 10.41 -6.93 -1.95
CA TYR A 121 9.46 -6.31 -1.03
C TYR A 121 10.20 -5.26 -0.19
N VAL A 122 9.77 -4.03 -0.33
CA VAL A 122 10.12 -3.00 0.64
C VAL A 122 9.22 -3.17 1.83
#